data_6ad64aec93e3cc37bbf2341ac12ebd2c
#
_entry.id   6ad64aec93e3cc37bbf2341ac12ebd2c
#
_cell.length_a   1.000
_cell.length_b   1.000
_cell.length_c   1.000
_cell.angle_alpha   90.00
_cell.angle_beta   90.00
_cell.angle_gamma   90.00
#
_symmetry.space_group_name_H-M   'P 1'
#
loop_
_entity.id
_entity.type
_entity.pdbx_description
1 polymer ?
#
loop_
_entity_poly.entity_id
_entity_poly.type
_entity_poly.pdbx_seq_one_letter_code
_entity_poly.pdbx_strand_id
1 'polypeptide(L)'
;MTRLIPLWVTIVASLMTLSILAFSINLVVSPKTFFPDTDFLAKDVRHFTTMWAMRQFSLGVLIAYSLIRQSPQTLKIALSLLILVNVFTIFEGAYINKMFLIVESIIYCSISAAMIFSVNKKERVLKL
;
A
#
# COMPACT_ATOMS: atom_id res chain seq x y z
N MET A 1 -17.58 17.51 15.09
CA MET A 1 -16.17 17.06 15.16
C MET A 1 -15.41 17.44 13.90
N THR A 2 -14.29 18.11 14.09
CA THR A 2 -13.42 18.48 12.97
C THR A 2 -12.59 17.26 12.55
N ARG A 3 -12.70 16.86 11.30
CA ARG A 3 -11.88 15.76 10.79
C ARG A 3 -10.44 16.23 10.59
N LEU A 4 -9.49 15.50 11.15
CA LEU A 4 -8.06 15.79 10.99
C LEU A 4 -7.54 15.32 9.63
N ILE A 5 -8.22 14.34 9.02
CA ILE A 5 -7.87 13.80 7.71
C ILE A 5 -8.97 14.20 6.72
N PRO A 6 -8.61 14.73 5.53
CA PRO A 6 -9.62 15.09 4.52
C PRO A 6 -10.51 13.90 4.15
N LEU A 7 -11.78 14.16 3.87
CA LEU A 7 -12.74 13.11 3.54
C LEU A 7 -12.32 12.28 2.32
N TRP A 8 -11.84 12.94 1.27
CA TRP A 8 -11.43 12.21 0.06
C TRP A 8 -10.23 11.30 0.33
N VAL A 9 -9.30 11.73 1.21
CA VAL A 9 -8.17 10.91 1.63
C VAL A 9 -8.67 9.68 2.38
N THR A 10 -9.65 9.85 3.27
CA THR A 10 -10.25 8.75 4.01
C THR A 10 -10.87 7.71 3.07
N ILE A 11 -11.63 8.17 2.07
CA ILE A 11 -12.27 7.28 1.11
C ILE A 11 -11.23 6.53 0.27
N VAL A 12 -10.28 7.25 -0.31
CA VAL A 12 -9.25 6.67 -1.17
C VAL A 12 -8.35 5.72 -0.39
N ALA A 13 -7.94 6.11 0.82
CA ALA A 13 -7.10 5.28 1.66
C ALA A 13 -7.83 4.01 2.11
N SER A 14 -9.13 4.10 2.39
CA SER A 14 -9.94 2.93 2.72
C SER A 14 -10.00 1.94 1.56
N LEU A 15 -10.23 2.44 0.34
CA LEU A 15 -10.26 1.61 -0.86
C LEU A 15 -8.88 0.98 -1.11
N MET A 16 -7.82 1.75 -0.96
CA MET A 16 -6.45 1.25 -1.07
C MET A 16 -6.16 0.15 -0.05
N THR A 17 -6.58 0.36 1.20
CA THR A 17 -6.39 -0.62 2.27
C THR A 17 -7.09 -1.93 1.93
N LEU A 18 -8.33 -1.86 1.45
CA LEU A 18 -9.08 -3.05 1.04
C LEU A 18 -8.36 -3.77 -0.10
N SER A 19 -7.86 -3.04 -1.09
CA SER A 19 -7.09 -3.62 -2.20
C SER A 19 -5.82 -4.30 -1.71
N ILE A 20 -5.07 -3.65 -0.84
CA ILE A 20 -3.82 -4.18 -0.29
C ILE A 20 -4.07 -5.45 0.51
N LEU A 21 -5.08 -5.43 1.37
CA LEU A 21 -5.42 -6.59 2.19
C LEU A 21 -5.91 -7.75 1.33
N ALA A 22 -6.75 -7.48 0.34
CA ALA A 22 -7.24 -8.49 -0.58
C ALA A 22 -6.10 -9.12 -1.38
N PHE A 23 -5.18 -8.29 -1.89
CA PHE A 23 -4.00 -8.77 -2.62
C PHE A 23 -3.12 -9.64 -1.73
N SER A 24 -2.90 -9.22 -0.48
CA SER A 24 -2.08 -9.98 0.48
C SER A 24 -2.67 -11.36 0.76
N ILE A 25 -3.98 -11.41 1.00
CA ILE A 25 -4.68 -12.67 1.25
C ILE A 25 -4.61 -13.56 0.01
N ASN A 26 -4.80 -12.98 -1.18
CA ASN A 26 -4.73 -13.72 -2.43
C ASN A 26 -3.36 -14.32 -2.68
N LEU A 27 -2.29 -13.60 -2.34
CA LEU A 27 -0.91 -14.11 -2.46
C LEU A 27 -0.67 -15.36 -1.62
N VAL A 28 -1.34 -15.46 -0.47
CA VAL A 28 -1.20 -16.62 0.41
C VAL A 28 -2.08 -17.78 -0.05
N VAL A 29 -3.33 -17.48 -0.44
CA VAL A 29 -4.35 -18.49 -0.76
C VAL A 29 -4.24 -18.97 -2.22
N SER A 30 -4.11 -18.05 -3.17
CA SER A 30 -4.10 -18.34 -4.61
C SER A 30 -3.07 -17.46 -5.33
N PRO A 31 -1.77 -17.67 -5.08
CA PRO A 31 -0.75 -16.80 -5.67
C PRO A 31 -0.69 -16.88 -7.20
N LYS A 32 -1.11 -18.01 -7.78
CA LYS A 32 -1.10 -18.19 -9.24
C LYS A 32 -2.06 -17.27 -9.99
N THR A 33 -3.02 -16.66 -9.30
CA THR A 33 -3.95 -15.71 -9.93
C THR A 33 -3.19 -14.54 -10.55
N PHE A 34 -2.17 -14.02 -9.86
CA PHE A 34 -1.36 -12.90 -10.34
C PHE A 34 -0.07 -13.33 -11.02
N PHE A 35 0.44 -14.51 -10.68
CA PHE A 35 1.72 -15.01 -11.20
C PHE A 35 1.55 -16.46 -11.67
N PRO A 36 0.83 -16.67 -12.79
CA PRO A 36 0.53 -18.04 -13.25
C PRO A 36 1.77 -18.83 -13.69
N ASP A 37 2.84 -18.15 -14.09
CA ASP A 37 4.06 -18.78 -14.57
C ASP A 37 5.07 -19.09 -13.47
N THR A 38 4.77 -18.75 -12.23
CA THR A 38 5.67 -18.92 -11.10
C THR A 38 5.39 -20.27 -10.41
N ASP A 39 6.47 -20.99 -10.09
CA ASP A 39 6.37 -22.24 -9.34
C ASP A 39 6.34 -21.94 -7.83
N PHE A 40 5.12 -21.90 -7.26
CA PHE A 40 4.94 -21.66 -5.83
C PHE A 40 5.12 -22.91 -4.97
N LEU A 41 5.38 -24.07 -5.58
CA LEU A 41 5.71 -25.28 -4.83
C LEU A 41 7.16 -25.28 -4.37
N ALA A 42 8.02 -24.48 -4.99
CA ALA A 42 9.38 -24.31 -4.54
C ALA A 42 9.40 -23.60 -3.18
N LYS A 43 10.14 -24.15 -2.22
CA LYS A 43 10.20 -23.62 -0.85
C LYS A 43 10.60 -22.15 -0.79
N ASP A 44 11.61 -21.77 -1.54
CA ASP A 44 12.15 -20.41 -1.53
C ASP A 44 11.14 -19.41 -2.07
N VAL A 45 10.48 -19.76 -3.19
CA VAL A 45 9.47 -18.91 -3.81
C VAL A 45 8.30 -18.70 -2.85
N ARG A 46 7.83 -19.77 -2.22
CA ARG A 46 6.73 -19.68 -1.26
C ARG A 46 7.09 -18.83 -0.04
N HIS A 47 8.32 -18.97 0.45
CA HIS A 47 8.80 -18.19 1.57
C HIS A 47 8.81 -16.68 1.25
N PHE A 48 9.39 -16.30 0.11
CA PHE A 48 9.44 -14.90 -0.30
C PHE A 48 8.06 -14.32 -0.58
N THR A 49 7.17 -15.12 -1.17
CA THR A 49 5.80 -14.71 -1.44
C THR A 49 5.05 -14.44 -0.13
N THR A 50 5.22 -15.33 0.85
CA THR A 50 4.61 -15.16 2.18
C THR A 50 5.14 -13.91 2.88
N MET A 51 6.44 -13.67 2.82
CA MET A 51 7.05 -12.47 3.39
C MET A 51 6.50 -11.20 2.75
N TRP A 52 6.36 -11.20 1.43
CA TRP A 52 5.78 -10.08 0.70
C TRP A 52 4.34 -9.83 1.13
N ALA A 53 3.53 -10.90 1.20
CA ALA A 53 2.15 -10.81 1.65
C ALA A 53 2.05 -10.23 3.06
N MET A 54 2.91 -10.68 3.98
CA MET A 54 2.92 -10.20 5.36
C MET A 54 3.25 -8.71 5.44
N ARG A 55 4.22 -8.23 4.64
CA ARG A 55 4.57 -6.81 4.60
C ARG A 55 3.40 -5.97 4.08
N GLN A 56 2.77 -6.40 3.00
CA GLN A 56 1.62 -5.69 2.44
C GLN A 56 0.44 -5.67 3.42
N PHE A 57 0.17 -6.79 4.06
CA PHE A 57 -0.88 -6.89 5.06
C PHE A 57 -0.63 -5.92 6.22
N SER A 58 0.61 -5.86 6.72
CA SER A 58 0.99 -4.96 7.80
C SER A 58 0.79 -3.50 7.43
N LEU A 59 1.16 -3.12 6.21
CA LEU A 59 0.94 -1.75 5.72
C LEU A 59 -0.55 -1.42 5.65
N GLY A 60 -1.36 -2.36 5.16
CA GLY A 60 -2.81 -2.17 5.10
C GLY A 60 -3.41 -1.97 6.48
N VAL A 61 -2.99 -2.78 7.46
CA VAL A 61 -3.44 -2.66 8.85
C VAL A 61 -3.02 -1.30 9.43
N LEU A 62 -1.79 -0.87 9.16
CA LEU A 62 -1.30 0.41 9.66
C LEU A 62 -2.09 1.60 9.10
N ILE A 63 -2.42 1.56 7.81
CA ILE A 63 -3.24 2.60 7.18
C ILE A 63 -4.64 2.60 7.80
N ALA A 64 -5.25 1.42 7.96
CA ALA A 64 -6.57 1.30 8.58
C ALA A 64 -6.58 1.84 10.01
N TYR A 65 -5.57 1.50 10.80
CA TYR A 65 -5.42 2.00 12.15
C TYR A 65 -5.33 3.53 12.18
N SER A 66 -4.54 4.09 11.27
CA SER A 66 -4.37 5.55 11.15
C SER A 66 -5.70 6.25 10.86
N LEU A 67 -6.52 5.66 10.00
CA LEU A 67 -7.82 6.21 9.65
C LEU A 67 -8.81 6.13 10.79
N ILE A 68 -8.83 5.00 11.50
CA ILE A 68 -9.73 4.80 12.65
C ILE A 68 -9.39 5.79 13.76
N ARG A 69 -8.12 5.99 14.03
CA ARG A 69 -7.66 6.90 15.09
C ARG A 69 -7.61 8.36 14.65
N GLN A 70 -7.89 8.64 13.39
CA GLN A 70 -7.81 9.99 12.82
C GLN A 70 -6.46 10.65 13.12
N SER A 71 -5.37 9.88 12.96
CA SER A 71 -4.01 10.34 13.21
C SER A 71 -3.33 10.71 11.90
N PRO A 72 -3.25 12.01 11.55
CA PRO A 72 -2.59 12.40 10.29
C PRO A 72 -1.11 12.04 10.27
N GLN A 73 -0.46 12.10 11.42
CA GLN A 73 0.96 11.79 11.53
C GLN A 73 1.25 10.32 11.22
N THR A 74 0.49 9.42 11.84
CA THR A 74 0.61 7.97 11.59
C THR A 74 0.27 7.64 10.15
N LEU A 75 -0.76 8.30 9.60
CA LEU A 75 -1.14 8.10 8.20
C LEU A 75 -0.02 8.52 7.24
N LYS A 76 0.62 9.66 7.49
CA LYS A 76 1.75 10.12 6.67
C LYS A 76 2.91 9.14 6.71
N ILE A 77 3.22 8.60 7.89
CA ILE A 77 4.27 7.59 8.04
C ILE A 77 3.92 6.34 7.24
N ALA A 78 2.68 5.84 7.38
CA ALA A 78 2.21 4.66 6.66
C ALA A 78 2.27 4.85 5.15
N LEU A 79 1.82 5.99 4.65
CA LEU A 79 1.85 6.30 3.22
C LEU A 79 3.27 6.45 2.70
N SER A 80 4.18 7.02 3.50
CA SER A 80 5.60 7.13 3.14
C SER A 80 6.24 5.75 3.02
N LEU A 81 5.93 4.84 3.95
CA LEU A 81 6.40 3.45 3.88
C LEU A 81 5.84 2.74 2.66
N LEU A 82 4.57 2.99 2.33
CA LEU A 82 3.94 2.41 1.15
C LEU A 82 4.63 2.89 -0.12
N ILE A 83 4.97 4.18 -0.21
CA ILE A 83 5.72 4.73 -1.34
C ILE A 83 7.07 4.04 -1.47
N LEU A 84 7.78 3.90 -0.37
CA LEU A 84 9.10 3.27 -0.36
C LEU A 84 9.03 1.82 -0.84
N VAL A 85 8.07 1.05 -0.33
CA VAL A 85 7.85 -0.34 -0.75
C VAL A 85 7.52 -0.41 -2.24
N ASN A 86 6.68 0.49 -2.73
CA ASN A 86 6.30 0.51 -4.14
C ASN A 86 7.46 0.92 -5.06
N VAL A 87 8.34 1.81 -4.60
CA VAL A 87 9.57 2.15 -5.36
C VAL A 87 10.43 0.91 -5.54
N PHE A 88 10.63 0.12 -4.48
CA PHE A 88 11.37 -1.14 -4.59
C PHE A 88 10.66 -2.13 -5.51
N THR A 89 9.33 -2.16 -5.47
CA THR A 89 8.53 -3.04 -6.34
C THR A 89 8.70 -2.65 -7.81
N ILE A 90 8.84 -1.36 -8.12
CA ILE A 90 9.11 -0.90 -9.50
C ILE A 90 10.43 -1.50 -10.01
N PHE A 91 11.50 -1.42 -9.21
CA PHE A 91 12.78 -2.00 -9.59
C PHE A 91 12.70 -3.51 -9.76
N GLU A 92 12.01 -4.19 -8.84
CA GLU A 92 11.81 -5.63 -8.91
C GLU A 92 11.01 -6.01 -10.16
N GLY A 93 9.93 -5.29 -10.47
CA GLY A 93 9.13 -5.52 -11.65
C GLY A 93 9.91 -5.33 -12.94
N ALA A 94 10.80 -4.34 -12.98
CA ALA A 94 11.69 -4.12 -14.13
C ALA A 94 12.67 -5.29 -14.29
N TYR A 95 13.20 -5.79 -13.17
CA TYR A 95 14.14 -6.90 -13.17
C TYR A 95 13.52 -8.19 -13.71
N ILE A 96 12.28 -8.49 -13.32
CA ILE A 96 11.58 -9.72 -13.74
C ILE A 96 10.66 -9.50 -14.95
N ASN A 97 10.68 -8.31 -15.56
CA ASN A 97 9.86 -7.94 -16.73
C ASN A 97 8.35 -8.08 -16.51
N LYS A 98 7.87 -7.73 -15.32
CA LYS A 98 6.44 -7.73 -14.99
C LYS A 98 5.90 -6.30 -15.03
N MET A 99 5.38 -5.89 -16.17
CA MET A 99 4.83 -4.55 -16.38
C MET A 99 3.67 -4.25 -15.41
N PHE A 100 2.89 -5.26 -15.06
CA PHE A 100 1.79 -5.14 -14.09
C PHE A 100 2.27 -4.55 -12.77
N LEU A 101 3.41 -5.05 -12.24
CA LEU A 101 3.96 -4.57 -10.97
C LEU A 101 4.41 -3.11 -11.07
N ILE A 102 5.01 -2.73 -12.20
CA ILE A 102 5.50 -1.38 -12.41
C ILE A 102 4.33 -0.39 -12.45
N VAL A 103 3.31 -0.70 -13.26
CA VAL A 103 2.14 0.18 -13.42
C VAL A 103 1.39 0.33 -12.11
N GLU A 104 1.12 -0.76 -11.42
CA GLU A 104 0.43 -0.74 -10.14
C GLU A 104 1.19 0.10 -9.11
N SER A 105 2.50 -0.09 -9.03
CA SER A 105 3.35 0.64 -8.08
C SER A 105 3.39 2.14 -8.37
N ILE A 106 3.45 2.53 -9.64
CA ILE A 106 3.41 3.94 -10.02
C ILE A 106 2.08 4.56 -9.59
N ILE A 107 0.97 3.85 -9.80
CA ILE A 107 -0.36 4.32 -9.40
C ILE A 107 -0.42 4.52 -7.88
N TYR A 108 0.02 3.53 -7.10
CA TYR A 108 0.02 3.63 -5.64
C TYR A 108 0.92 4.76 -5.14
N CYS A 109 2.11 4.93 -5.72
CA CYS A 109 3.01 6.02 -5.36
C CYS A 109 2.38 7.38 -5.60
N SER A 110 1.76 7.55 -6.76
CA SER A 110 1.13 8.82 -7.14
C SER A 110 -0.03 9.17 -6.20
N ILE A 111 -0.90 8.20 -5.93
CA ILE A 111 -2.05 8.38 -5.04
C ILE A 111 -1.57 8.69 -3.62
N SER A 112 -0.58 7.95 -3.13
CA SER A 112 -0.03 8.15 -1.78
C SER A 112 0.61 9.52 -1.62
N ALA A 113 1.36 9.97 -2.61
CA ALA A 113 1.98 11.30 -2.59
C ALA A 113 0.92 12.41 -2.56
N ALA A 114 -0.14 12.27 -3.36
CA ALA A 114 -1.24 13.23 -3.37
C ALA A 114 -1.95 13.28 -2.01
N MET A 115 -2.15 12.13 -1.38
CA MET A 115 -2.77 12.05 -0.06
C MET A 115 -1.91 12.70 1.02
N ILE A 116 -0.60 12.45 1.00
CA ILE A 116 0.34 13.08 1.94
C ILE A 116 0.29 14.61 1.79
N PHE A 117 0.31 15.09 0.56
CA PHE A 117 0.23 16.52 0.30
C PHE A 117 -1.06 17.12 0.84
N SER A 118 -2.19 16.47 0.64
CA SER A 118 -3.50 16.95 1.13
C SER A 118 -3.57 16.94 2.65
N VAL A 119 -3.03 15.92 3.30
CA VAL A 119 -2.98 15.85 4.76
C VAL A 119 -2.11 16.97 5.32
N ASN A 120 -0.96 17.21 4.73
CA ASN A 120 -0.08 18.31 5.13
C ASN A 120 -0.76 19.67 4.97
N LYS A 121 -1.47 19.86 3.86
CA LYS A 121 -2.20 21.11 3.60
C LYS A 121 -3.27 21.36 4.66
N LYS A 122 -4.02 20.32 5.00
CA LYS A 122 -5.05 20.44 6.05
C LYS A 122 -4.45 20.72 7.42
N GLU A 123 -3.33 20.08 7.75
CA GLU A 123 -2.63 20.35 9.00
C GLU A 123 -2.17 21.80 9.10
N ARG A 124 -1.64 22.37 8.03
CA ARG A 124 -1.24 23.79 8.01
C ARG A 124 -2.41 24.71 8.28
N VAL A 125 -3.56 24.42 7.66
CA VAL A 125 -4.78 25.21 7.87
C VAL A 125 -5.24 25.13 9.32
N LEU A 126 -5.21 23.93 9.91
CA LEU A 126 -5.65 23.73 11.29
C LEU A 126 -4.71 24.34 12.33
N LYS A 127 -3.44 24.53 12.01
CA LYS A 127 -2.45 25.15 12.89
C LYS A 127 -2.49 26.67 12.87
N LEU A 128 -3.16 27.25 11.90
CA LEU A 128 -3.34 28.70 11.83
C LEU A 128 -4.50 29.16 12.70
#